data_6e91c76063b2e97231e836a51fe17828
#
_entry.id   6e91c76063b2e97231e836a51fe17828
#
_cell.length_a   1.000
_cell.length_b   1.000
_cell.length_c   1.000
_cell.angle_alpha   90.00
_cell.angle_beta   90.00
_cell.angle_gamma   90.00
#
_symmetry.space_group_name_H-M   'P 1'
#
loop_
_entity.id
_entity.type
_entity.pdbx_description
1 polymer ?
#
loop_
_entity_poly.entity_id
_entity_poly.type
_entity_poly.pdbx_seq_one_letter_code
_entity_poly.pdbx_strand_id
1 'polypeptide(L)'
;MADRGLPVRFGWFLVPEAADPPGLLAQARLAERAGFDLIGIQDHPYQRRYLDTFSLLGALATATERVGLFPDVASLPLRHPAMLAKAAASLDLLSGGRFELGLGAGAFWDAIAAMGGPRRTPAEAVEATEEAIGLLRLLWGSSGAQVAEGDSPRSQGPRSVRFQGRHYQVAGVRPGPAPAHPIGIWVGAYGPRMLGLVGRLADGWVPSSSYLPPERLAGAQARIDGAAAEAGRDPAAIRRLYNVSGRVGPGAGGFLDDPAGQWVDQLLPLVVEAGMDTFVLWPSESPATQLERFAAEVAPALRQAVAAHRGPG
;
A
#
# COMPACT_ATOMS: atom_id res chain seq x y z
N MET A 1 12.89 10.27 14.52
CA MET A 1 13.94 9.84 13.59
C MET A 1 13.98 10.82 12.44
N ALA A 2 15.14 11.26 12.05
CA ALA A 2 15.33 12.19 10.95
C ALA A 2 15.04 11.53 9.59
N ASP A 3 15.10 12.33 8.54
CA ASP A 3 15.05 11.93 7.15
C ASP A 3 15.81 10.60 6.90
N ARG A 4 15.21 9.71 6.14
CA ARG A 4 15.73 8.36 5.82
C ARG A 4 16.58 8.33 4.56
N GLY A 5 16.78 9.49 3.91
CA GLY A 5 17.54 9.59 2.68
C GLY A 5 16.88 8.98 1.45
N LEU A 6 15.67 8.43 1.59
CA LEU A 6 14.95 7.82 0.47
C LEU A 6 14.40 8.88 -0.50
N PRO A 7 14.35 8.60 -1.81
CA PRO A 7 13.67 9.49 -2.77
C PRO A 7 12.21 9.72 -2.39
N VAL A 8 11.76 10.98 -2.46
CA VAL A 8 10.36 11.32 -2.26
C VAL A 8 9.55 10.87 -3.47
N ARG A 9 8.55 10.02 -3.23
CA ARG A 9 7.65 9.48 -4.25
C ARG A 9 6.27 10.06 -4.10
N PHE A 10 5.55 10.15 -5.21
CA PHE A 10 4.18 10.64 -5.25
C PHE A 10 3.25 9.59 -5.84
N GLY A 11 2.17 9.31 -5.14
CA GLY A 11 1.10 8.43 -5.59
C GLY A 11 -0.17 9.21 -5.90
N TRP A 12 -0.96 8.67 -6.82
CA TRP A 12 -2.30 9.11 -7.11
C TRP A 12 -3.32 8.13 -6.52
N PHE A 13 -4.24 8.62 -5.69
CA PHE A 13 -5.34 7.82 -5.16
C PHE A 13 -6.49 7.80 -6.15
N LEU A 14 -6.70 6.67 -6.81
CA LEU A 14 -7.75 6.48 -7.80
C LEU A 14 -8.99 5.85 -7.16
N VAL A 15 -10.09 6.59 -7.13
CA VAL A 15 -11.38 6.07 -6.63
C VAL A 15 -12.02 5.22 -7.73
N PRO A 16 -12.33 3.94 -7.51
CA PRO A 16 -12.76 2.99 -8.56
C PRO A 16 -14.24 3.15 -8.95
N GLU A 17 -14.69 4.34 -9.30
CA GLU A 17 -16.08 4.65 -9.67
C GLU A 17 -16.50 3.90 -10.94
N ALA A 18 -17.56 3.09 -10.85
CA ALA A 18 -18.05 2.30 -11.98
C ALA A 18 -18.82 3.12 -13.05
N ALA A 19 -19.10 4.39 -12.78
CA ALA A 19 -19.85 5.27 -13.69
C ALA A 19 -19.04 5.63 -14.96
N ASP A 20 -17.71 5.67 -14.88
CA ASP A 20 -16.84 6.04 -16.01
C ASP A 20 -15.53 5.21 -16.03
N PRO A 21 -15.59 3.91 -16.37
CA PRO A 21 -14.38 3.09 -16.47
C PRO A 21 -13.33 3.61 -17.48
N PRO A 22 -13.70 4.12 -18.68
CA PRO A 22 -12.72 4.74 -19.56
C PRO A 22 -12.00 5.93 -18.95
N GLY A 23 -12.71 6.77 -18.17
CA GLY A 23 -12.14 7.89 -17.45
C GLY A 23 -11.14 7.49 -16.39
N LEU A 24 -11.34 6.36 -15.70
CA LEU A 24 -10.35 5.80 -14.76
C LEU A 24 -9.03 5.44 -15.46
N LEU A 25 -9.11 4.79 -16.63
CA LEU A 25 -7.92 4.47 -17.42
C LEU A 25 -7.23 5.73 -17.94
N ALA A 26 -8.01 6.75 -18.34
CA ALA A 26 -7.48 8.03 -18.77
C ALA A 26 -6.75 8.77 -17.62
N GLN A 27 -7.32 8.78 -16.41
CA GLN A 27 -6.69 9.35 -15.22
C GLN A 27 -5.37 8.62 -14.88
N ALA A 28 -5.35 7.30 -14.94
CA ALA A 28 -4.13 6.53 -14.67
C ALA A 28 -3.01 6.88 -15.65
N ARG A 29 -3.32 6.95 -16.95
CA ARG A 29 -2.36 7.40 -17.97
C ARG A 29 -1.93 8.85 -17.79
N LEU A 30 -2.83 9.72 -17.34
CA LEU A 30 -2.50 11.11 -17.03
C LEU A 30 -1.53 11.18 -15.83
N ALA A 31 -1.79 10.44 -14.76
CA ALA A 31 -0.89 10.36 -13.60
C ALA A 31 0.51 9.87 -14.01
N GLU A 32 0.58 8.83 -14.83
CA GLU A 32 1.85 8.33 -15.34
C GLU A 32 2.60 9.36 -16.20
N ARG A 33 1.93 10.04 -17.12
CA ARG A 33 2.54 11.12 -17.95
C ARG A 33 2.99 12.31 -17.10
N ALA A 34 2.24 12.63 -16.07
CA ALA A 34 2.54 13.72 -15.14
C ALA A 34 3.69 13.38 -14.16
N GLY A 35 4.22 12.16 -14.20
CA GLY A 35 5.38 11.75 -13.40
C GLY A 35 5.05 11.28 -11.99
N PHE A 36 3.83 10.84 -11.74
CA PHE A 36 3.51 10.11 -10.51
C PHE A 36 4.21 8.75 -10.50
N ASP A 37 4.67 8.36 -9.31
CA ASP A 37 5.41 7.11 -9.09
C ASP A 37 4.49 5.92 -8.84
N LEU A 38 3.27 6.16 -8.30
CA LEU A 38 2.33 5.13 -7.85
C LEU A 38 0.88 5.49 -8.17
N ILE A 39 0.05 4.46 -8.34
CA ILE A 39 -1.42 4.56 -8.29
C ILE A 39 -1.93 3.60 -7.22
N GLY A 40 -2.60 4.16 -6.21
CA GLY A 40 -3.30 3.42 -5.18
C GLY A 40 -4.80 3.35 -5.46
N ILE A 41 -5.42 2.19 -5.28
CA ILE A 41 -6.85 1.99 -5.47
C ILE A 41 -7.48 1.42 -4.21
N GLN A 42 -8.47 2.10 -3.65
CA GLN A 42 -9.17 1.59 -2.47
C GLN A 42 -9.95 0.30 -2.77
N ASP A 43 -9.96 -0.62 -1.81
CA ASP A 43 -10.66 -1.90 -1.93
C ASP A 43 -11.84 -1.98 -0.96
N HIS A 44 -12.96 -1.38 -1.39
CA HIS A 44 -14.23 -1.38 -0.67
C HIS A 44 -15.32 -2.09 -1.50
N PRO A 45 -15.24 -3.43 -1.68
CA PRO A 45 -16.11 -4.15 -2.60
C PRO A 45 -17.61 -4.12 -2.21
N TYR A 46 -17.92 -3.75 -0.99
CA TYR A 46 -19.28 -3.50 -0.50
C TYR A 46 -19.86 -2.15 -0.96
N GLN A 47 -19.07 -1.30 -1.60
CA GLN A 47 -19.56 -0.04 -2.18
C GLN A 47 -20.17 -0.31 -3.57
N ARG A 48 -21.49 -0.18 -3.67
CA ARG A 48 -22.28 -0.48 -4.90
C ARG A 48 -21.76 0.23 -6.16
N ARG A 49 -21.19 1.41 -6.00
CA ARG A 49 -20.74 2.25 -7.11
C ARG A 49 -19.30 1.95 -7.55
N TYR A 50 -18.58 1.06 -6.86
CA TYR A 50 -17.18 0.78 -7.15
C TYR A 50 -17.00 -0.47 -8.00
N LEU A 51 -16.03 -0.43 -8.90
CA LEU A 51 -15.48 -1.61 -9.55
C LEU A 51 -14.70 -2.45 -8.53
N ASP A 52 -14.59 -3.76 -8.79
CA ASP A 52 -13.64 -4.59 -8.05
C ASP A 52 -12.21 -4.10 -8.28
N THR A 53 -11.49 -3.88 -7.19
CA THR A 53 -10.15 -3.28 -7.21
C THR A 53 -9.15 -4.11 -7.99
N PHE A 54 -9.16 -5.45 -7.87
CA PHE A 54 -8.20 -6.31 -8.54
C PHE A 54 -8.49 -6.43 -10.04
N SER A 55 -9.77 -6.38 -10.44
CA SER A 55 -10.17 -6.29 -11.84
C SER A 55 -9.67 -4.98 -12.48
N LEU A 56 -9.83 -3.85 -11.78
CA LEU A 56 -9.33 -2.55 -12.26
C LEU A 56 -7.80 -2.53 -12.30
N LEU A 57 -7.11 -3.03 -11.27
CA LEU A 57 -5.65 -3.15 -11.27
C LEU A 57 -5.13 -3.97 -12.46
N GLY A 58 -5.83 -5.04 -12.85
CA GLY A 58 -5.51 -5.81 -14.06
C GLY A 58 -5.60 -4.98 -15.33
N ALA A 59 -6.64 -4.15 -15.46
CA ALA A 59 -6.77 -3.23 -16.59
C ALA A 59 -5.68 -2.16 -16.59
N LEU A 60 -5.34 -1.60 -15.43
CA LEU A 60 -4.27 -0.59 -15.29
C LEU A 60 -2.88 -1.18 -15.56
N ALA A 61 -2.62 -2.42 -15.18
CA ALA A 61 -1.35 -3.09 -15.43
C ALA A 61 -0.99 -3.14 -16.92
N THR A 62 -2.02 -3.24 -17.77
CA THR A 62 -1.85 -3.24 -19.24
C THR A 62 -2.04 -1.86 -19.88
N ALA A 63 -2.65 -0.92 -19.19
CA ALA A 63 -2.92 0.43 -19.71
C ALA A 63 -1.80 1.44 -19.40
N THR A 64 -0.84 1.07 -18.53
CA THR A 64 0.30 1.88 -18.07
C THR A 64 1.60 1.11 -18.22
N GLU A 65 2.75 1.80 -18.26
CA GLU A 65 4.06 1.21 -18.55
C GLU A 65 5.08 1.37 -17.42
N ARG A 66 5.00 2.43 -16.61
CA ARG A 66 6.01 2.79 -15.61
C ARG A 66 5.48 2.93 -14.20
N VAL A 67 4.28 3.48 -14.04
CA VAL A 67 3.71 3.76 -12.71
C VAL A 67 3.47 2.47 -11.94
N GLY A 68 3.88 2.45 -10.68
CA GLY A 68 3.62 1.35 -9.76
C GLY A 68 2.13 1.28 -9.39
N LEU A 69 1.64 0.09 -9.13
CA LEU A 69 0.21 -0.18 -8.85
C LEU A 69 0.07 -0.90 -7.50
N PHE A 70 -0.88 -0.49 -6.69
CA PHE A 70 -1.18 -1.20 -5.46
C PHE A 70 -2.64 -1.01 -5.02
N PRO A 71 -3.26 -1.99 -4.35
CA PRO A 71 -4.51 -1.76 -3.63
C PRO A 71 -4.22 -0.92 -2.38
N ASP A 72 -5.00 0.13 -2.12
CA ASP A 72 -4.80 1.05 -1.00
C ASP A 72 -6.02 1.09 -0.07
N VAL A 73 -6.26 0.06 0.74
CA VAL A 73 -5.52 -1.20 0.86
C VAL A 73 -6.48 -2.38 0.65
N ALA A 74 -5.98 -3.55 0.23
CA ALA A 74 -6.80 -4.75 0.01
C ALA A 74 -7.55 -5.16 1.29
N SER A 75 -8.84 -5.45 1.18
CA SER A 75 -9.70 -5.89 2.29
C SER A 75 -9.45 -7.35 2.63
N LEU A 76 -8.49 -7.63 3.51
CA LEU A 76 -8.12 -9.00 3.91
C LEU A 76 -9.30 -9.85 4.39
N PRO A 77 -10.32 -9.33 5.10
CA PRO A 77 -11.47 -10.14 5.49
C PRO A 77 -12.31 -10.68 4.31
N LEU A 78 -12.24 -10.02 3.16
CA LEU A 78 -12.99 -10.41 1.95
C LEU A 78 -12.12 -11.08 0.89
N ARG A 79 -10.79 -11.18 1.11
CA ARG A 79 -9.85 -11.77 0.17
C ARG A 79 -8.97 -12.80 0.86
N HIS A 80 -9.28 -14.08 0.63
CA HIS A 80 -8.48 -15.17 1.20
C HIS A 80 -7.00 -15.06 0.78
N PRO A 81 -6.02 -15.14 1.70
CA PRO A 81 -4.60 -14.90 1.40
C PRO A 81 -4.03 -15.75 0.27
N ALA A 82 -4.49 -17.00 0.11
CA ALA A 82 -4.02 -17.85 -0.99
C ALA A 82 -4.46 -17.33 -2.36
N MET A 83 -5.71 -16.83 -2.48
CA MET A 83 -6.18 -16.18 -3.70
C MET A 83 -5.55 -14.82 -3.90
N LEU A 84 -5.32 -14.10 -2.81
CA LEU A 84 -4.62 -12.81 -2.86
C LEU A 84 -3.17 -12.97 -3.33
N ALA A 85 -2.45 -14.00 -2.85
CA ALA A 85 -1.11 -14.32 -3.34
C ALA A 85 -1.09 -14.61 -4.84
N LYS A 86 -2.08 -15.38 -5.32
CA LYS A 86 -2.23 -15.69 -6.75
C LYS A 86 -2.50 -14.43 -7.59
N ALA A 87 -3.44 -13.60 -7.15
CA ALA A 87 -3.81 -12.37 -7.83
C ALA A 87 -2.62 -11.38 -7.87
N ALA A 88 -1.96 -11.17 -6.73
CA ALA A 88 -0.80 -10.28 -6.63
C ALA A 88 0.35 -10.71 -7.55
N ALA A 89 0.74 -11.99 -7.55
CA ALA A 89 1.77 -12.49 -8.44
C ALA A 89 1.38 -12.39 -9.92
N SER A 90 0.09 -12.57 -10.24
CA SER A 90 -0.41 -12.39 -11.61
C SER A 90 -0.34 -10.93 -12.05
N LEU A 91 -0.75 -10.00 -11.19
CA LEU A 91 -0.68 -8.56 -11.45
C LEU A 91 0.76 -8.08 -11.58
N ASP A 92 1.65 -8.62 -10.78
CA ASP A 92 3.07 -8.31 -10.84
C ASP A 92 3.68 -8.74 -12.19
N LEU A 93 3.39 -9.96 -12.65
CA LEU A 93 3.81 -10.42 -13.98
C LEU A 93 3.20 -9.60 -15.11
N LEU A 94 1.88 -9.31 -15.05
CA LEU A 94 1.18 -8.54 -16.08
C LEU A 94 1.66 -7.09 -16.15
N SER A 95 2.09 -6.52 -15.03
CA SER A 95 2.64 -5.17 -14.97
C SER A 95 4.16 -5.11 -15.22
N GLY A 96 4.85 -6.24 -15.35
CA GLY A 96 6.30 -6.27 -15.49
C GLY A 96 7.06 -5.87 -14.23
N GLY A 97 6.60 -6.32 -13.05
CA GLY A 97 7.26 -6.06 -11.77
C GLY A 97 6.92 -4.71 -11.13
N ARG A 98 5.73 -4.16 -11.39
CA ARG A 98 5.30 -2.85 -10.87
C ARG A 98 4.21 -2.93 -9.79
N PHE A 99 3.86 -4.13 -9.33
CA PHE A 99 2.78 -4.32 -8.38
C PHE A 99 3.32 -4.48 -6.94
N GLU A 100 2.71 -3.75 -6.00
CA GLU A 100 2.92 -3.91 -4.57
C GLU A 100 1.59 -4.25 -3.88
N LEU A 101 1.65 -4.90 -2.71
CA LEU A 101 0.44 -5.30 -2.00
C LEU A 101 0.19 -4.43 -0.78
N GLY A 102 -0.71 -3.44 -0.90
CA GLY A 102 -1.31 -2.80 0.25
C GLY A 102 -2.32 -3.73 0.93
N LEU A 103 -2.22 -3.93 2.24
CA LEU A 103 -3.02 -4.88 3.00
C LEU A 103 -3.72 -4.22 4.19
N GLY A 104 -5.04 -4.36 4.29
CA GLY A 104 -5.87 -3.86 5.38
C GLY A 104 -6.53 -4.96 6.18
N ALA A 105 -6.43 -4.87 7.51
CA ALA A 105 -7.01 -5.87 8.43
C ALA A 105 -8.55 -5.89 8.48
N GLY A 106 -9.19 -4.89 7.88
CA GLY A 106 -10.63 -4.63 7.94
C GLY A 106 -10.99 -3.49 8.89
N ALA A 107 -12.03 -2.73 8.54
CA ALA A 107 -12.54 -1.61 9.33
C ALA A 107 -14.07 -1.54 9.37
N PHE A 108 -14.73 -1.71 8.25
CA PHE A 108 -16.18 -1.57 8.08
C PHE A 108 -16.88 -2.93 8.28
N TRP A 109 -16.85 -3.42 9.53
CA TRP A 109 -17.23 -4.79 9.86
C TRP A 109 -18.68 -5.16 9.51
N ASP A 110 -19.62 -4.22 9.58
CA ASP A 110 -21.01 -4.46 9.17
C ASP A 110 -21.11 -4.71 7.67
N ALA A 111 -20.43 -3.92 6.88
CA ALA A 111 -20.38 -4.06 5.42
C ALA A 111 -19.62 -5.33 4.99
N ILE A 112 -18.51 -5.65 5.67
CA ILE A 112 -17.77 -6.89 5.47
C ILE A 112 -18.64 -8.11 5.76
N ALA A 113 -19.37 -8.11 6.90
CA ALA A 113 -20.27 -9.20 7.28
C ALA A 113 -21.46 -9.33 6.31
N ALA A 114 -21.98 -8.21 5.79
CA ALA A 114 -23.05 -8.21 4.78
C ALA A 114 -22.61 -8.88 3.46
N MET A 115 -21.33 -8.90 3.14
CA MET A 115 -20.75 -9.64 2.02
C MET A 115 -20.33 -11.08 2.36
N GLY A 116 -20.68 -11.58 3.55
CA GLY A 116 -20.32 -12.92 4.00
C GLY A 116 -18.92 -13.04 4.59
N GLY A 117 -18.20 -11.94 4.77
CA GLY A 117 -16.89 -11.93 5.41
C GLY A 117 -16.99 -12.10 6.94
N PRO A 118 -15.90 -12.49 7.61
CA PRO A 118 -15.87 -12.63 9.05
C PRO A 118 -15.94 -11.28 9.75
N ARG A 119 -16.57 -11.24 10.92
CA ARG A 119 -16.42 -10.14 11.88
C ARG A 119 -15.31 -10.51 12.86
N ARG A 120 -14.27 -9.69 12.97
CA ARG A 120 -13.13 -9.92 13.85
C ARG A 120 -13.04 -8.85 14.93
N THR A 121 -12.64 -9.26 16.12
CA THR A 121 -12.16 -8.33 17.16
C THR A 121 -10.83 -7.69 16.74
N PRO A 122 -10.41 -6.58 17.36
CA PRO A 122 -9.11 -5.98 17.07
C PRO A 122 -7.92 -6.93 17.25
N ALA A 123 -8.00 -7.87 18.21
CA ALA A 123 -6.97 -8.87 18.44
C ALA A 123 -6.93 -9.89 17.29
N GLU A 124 -8.07 -10.45 16.93
CA GLU A 124 -8.21 -11.41 15.82
C GLU A 124 -7.81 -10.79 14.47
N ALA A 125 -8.08 -9.51 14.27
CA ALA A 125 -7.68 -8.81 13.06
C ALA A 125 -6.14 -8.71 12.94
N VAL A 126 -5.43 -8.50 14.05
CA VAL A 126 -3.95 -8.50 14.07
C VAL A 126 -3.43 -9.92 13.81
N GLU A 127 -3.93 -10.94 14.52
CA GLU A 127 -3.54 -12.34 14.34
C GLU A 127 -3.76 -12.81 12.88
N ALA A 128 -4.93 -12.51 12.33
CA ALA A 128 -5.25 -12.86 10.95
C ALA A 128 -4.34 -12.15 9.92
N THR A 129 -3.94 -10.91 10.19
CA THR A 129 -3.01 -10.18 9.32
C THR A 129 -1.61 -10.77 9.41
N GLU A 130 -1.16 -11.16 10.60
CA GLU A 130 0.12 -11.84 10.81
C GLU A 130 0.18 -13.18 10.06
N GLU A 131 -0.85 -14.02 10.20
CA GLU A 131 -0.96 -15.28 9.45
C GLU A 131 -1.00 -15.06 7.94
N ALA A 132 -1.75 -14.04 7.49
CA ALA A 132 -1.85 -13.72 6.06
C ALA A 132 -0.49 -13.32 5.45
N ILE A 133 0.28 -12.48 6.13
CA ILE A 133 1.62 -12.08 5.67
C ILE A 133 2.53 -13.31 5.56
N GLY A 134 2.52 -14.18 6.58
CA GLY A 134 3.29 -15.43 6.55
C GLY A 134 2.89 -16.33 5.39
N LEU A 135 1.58 -16.51 5.17
CA LEU A 135 1.07 -17.34 4.08
C LEU A 135 1.35 -16.75 2.70
N LEU A 136 1.23 -15.43 2.51
CA LEU A 136 1.57 -14.75 1.27
C LEU A 136 3.04 -14.99 0.89
N ARG A 137 3.97 -14.75 1.81
CA ARG A 137 5.40 -14.96 1.59
C ARG A 137 5.75 -16.42 1.32
N LEU A 138 5.09 -17.33 2.02
CA LEU A 138 5.26 -18.78 1.80
C LEU A 138 4.82 -19.16 0.37
N LEU A 139 3.69 -18.63 -0.10
CA LEU A 139 3.16 -18.90 -1.44
C LEU A 139 3.96 -18.25 -2.57
N TRP A 140 4.66 -17.15 -2.30
CA TRP A 140 5.59 -16.52 -3.26
C TRP A 140 7.00 -17.12 -3.22
N GLY A 141 7.26 -18.07 -2.30
CA GLY A 141 8.59 -18.68 -2.14
C GLY A 141 9.61 -17.77 -1.45
N SER A 142 9.16 -16.66 -0.83
CA SER A 142 10.04 -15.66 -0.19
C SER A 142 10.43 -16.05 1.24
N SER A 143 9.81 -17.05 1.83
CA SER A 143 10.18 -17.56 3.17
C SER A 143 10.95 -18.86 3.02
N GLY A 144 12.11 -18.95 3.68
CA GLY A 144 12.85 -20.21 3.87
C GLY A 144 12.09 -21.22 4.74
N ALA A 145 10.76 -21.16 4.77
CA ALA A 145 9.89 -21.95 5.61
C ALA A 145 9.77 -23.39 5.10
N GLN A 146 9.74 -24.30 6.04
CA GLN A 146 9.67 -25.74 5.93
C GLN A 146 8.67 -26.20 4.88
N VAL A 147 9.19 -26.64 3.77
CA VAL A 147 8.46 -27.41 2.78
C VAL A 147 8.32 -28.82 3.33
N ALA A 148 7.11 -29.31 3.51
CA ALA A 148 6.87 -30.64 4.05
C ALA A 148 7.64 -31.71 3.24
N GLU A 149 8.43 -32.51 3.91
CA GLU A 149 9.04 -33.72 3.34
C GLU A 149 7.91 -34.67 2.94
N GLY A 150 7.83 -35.06 1.68
CA GLY A 150 6.87 -36.08 1.25
C GLY A 150 6.48 -36.12 -0.22
N ASP A 151 7.02 -35.28 -1.09
CA ASP A 151 6.77 -35.39 -2.52
C ASP A 151 7.77 -36.33 -3.20
N SER A 152 7.22 -37.25 -4.04
CA SER A 152 7.97 -38.21 -4.82
C SER A 152 9.06 -37.55 -5.67
N PRO A 153 10.25 -38.15 -5.86
CA PRO A 153 11.36 -37.61 -6.68
C PRO A 153 11.03 -37.32 -8.15
N ARG A 154 9.82 -37.64 -8.61
CA ARG A 154 9.39 -37.48 -10.01
C ARG A 154 8.71 -36.15 -10.33
N SER A 155 8.42 -35.27 -9.34
CA SER A 155 7.82 -33.97 -9.59
C SER A 155 8.90 -32.88 -9.68
N GLN A 156 9.26 -32.46 -10.88
CA GLN A 156 10.15 -31.32 -11.15
C GLN A 156 9.43 -29.95 -10.95
N GLY A 157 8.45 -29.86 -10.03
CA GLY A 157 7.70 -28.67 -9.75
C GLY A 157 7.91 -28.16 -8.31
N PRO A 158 7.53 -26.91 -8.00
CA PRO A 158 7.61 -26.39 -6.63
C PRO A 158 6.83 -27.30 -5.68
N ARG A 159 7.43 -27.56 -4.51
CA ARG A 159 6.84 -28.42 -3.47
C ARG A 159 5.51 -27.84 -3.01
N SER A 160 4.58 -28.73 -2.56
CA SER A 160 3.28 -28.28 -2.08
C SER A 160 3.40 -27.50 -0.76
N VAL A 161 2.64 -26.41 -0.63
CA VAL A 161 2.58 -25.57 0.57
C VAL A 161 1.45 -26.04 1.46
N ARG A 162 1.76 -26.29 2.73
CA ARG A 162 0.80 -26.50 3.80
C ARG A 162 0.94 -25.39 4.82
N PHE A 163 -0.19 -24.87 5.28
CA PHE A 163 -0.23 -23.85 6.34
C PHE A 163 -1.41 -24.15 7.25
N GLN A 164 -1.18 -24.17 8.55
CA GLN A 164 -2.19 -24.46 9.56
C GLN A 164 -2.16 -23.33 10.59
N GLY A 165 -2.94 -22.27 10.32
CA GLY A 165 -3.17 -21.17 11.24
C GLY A 165 -4.53 -21.29 11.94
N ARG A 166 -4.81 -20.33 12.81
CA ARG A 166 -6.10 -20.19 13.48
C ARG A 166 -7.16 -19.59 12.53
N HIS A 167 -6.73 -18.65 11.67
CA HIS A 167 -7.60 -17.90 10.77
C HIS A 167 -7.56 -18.41 9.32
N TYR A 168 -6.45 -18.99 8.91
CA TYR A 168 -6.27 -19.49 7.56
C TYR A 168 -5.64 -20.89 7.54
N GLN A 169 -6.11 -21.70 6.57
CA GLN A 169 -5.58 -23.06 6.39
C GLN A 169 -5.40 -23.35 4.90
N VAL A 170 -4.26 -23.96 4.56
CA VAL A 170 -3.94 -24.42 3.22
C VAL A 170 -3.39 -25.85 3.28
N ALA A 171 -4.04 -26.77 2.56
CA ALA A 171 -3.82 -28.21 2.71
C ALA A 171 -3.04 -28.84 1.55
N GLY A 172 -1.93 -28.24 1.12
CA GLY A 172 -1.07 -28.81 0.08
C GLY A 172 -1.29 -28.21 -1.31
N VAL A 173 -1.47 -26.88 -1.38
CA VAL A 173 -1.54 -26.15 -2.66
C VAL A 173 -0.14 -26.08 -3.31
N ARG A 174 -0.08 -26.23 -4.62
CA ARG A 174 1.12 -25.92 -5.39
C ARG A 174 1.18 -24.41 -5.61
N PRO A 175 2.24 -23.72 -5.13
CA PRO A 175 2.37 -22.28 -5.26
C PRO A 175 2.66 -21.86 -6.70
N GLY A 176 2.44 -20.60 -6.99
CA GLY A 176 2.76 -20.01 -8.29
C GLY A 176 1.57 -19.34 -9.00
N PRO A 177 1.86 -18.54 -10.04
CA PRO A 177 3.21 -18.25 -10.55
C PRO A 177 4.08 -17.54 -9.50
N ALA A 178 5.40 -17.61 -9.64
CA ALA A 178 6.30 -16.74 -8.91
C ALA A 178 6.13 -15.30 -9.40
N PRO A 179 6.15 -14.28 -8.54
CA PRO A 179 6.13 -12.89 -8.96
C PRO A 179 7.42 -12.52 -9.73
N ALA A 180 7.36 -11.46 -10.54
CA ALA A 180 8.50 -10.96 -11.29
C ALA A 180 9.56 -10.29 -10.40
N HIS A 181 9.12 -9.73 -9.26
CA HIS A 181 10.00 -9.16 -8.23
C HIS A 181 9.52 -9.54 -6.83
N PRO A 182 10.30 -9.32 -5.77
CA PRO A 182 9.84 -9.49 -4.40
C PRO A 182 8.75 -8.45 -4.06
N ILE A 183 7.47 -8.85 -4.16
CA ILE A 183 6.33 -7.95 -3.86
C ILE A 183 6.41 -7.51 -2.40
N GLY A 184 6.46 -6.19 -2.19
CA GLY A 184 6.38 -5.60 -0.86
C GLY A 184 4.95 -5.65 -0.30
N ILE A 185 4.84 -5.94 1.00
CA ILE A 185 3.57 -5.92 1.73
C ILE A 185 3.49 -4.64 2.56
N TRP A 186 2.60 -3.73 2.17
CA TRP A 186 2.39 -2.45 2.84
C TRP A 186 1.10 -2.49 3.65
N VAL A 187 1.16 -2.22 4.95
CA VAL A 187 0.02 -2.41 5.84
C VAL A 187 -0.61 -1.08 6.26
N GLY A 188 -1.92 -0.96 6.09
CA GLY A 188 -2.73 0.10 6.68
C GLY A 188 -2.89 -0.13 8.19
N ALA A 189 -2.29 0.73 9.01
CA ALA A 189 -2.22 0.52 10.46
C ALA A 189 -2.33 1.81 11.27
N TYR A 190 -3.09 1.74 12.38
CA TYR A 190 -3.29 2.87 13.30
C TYR A 190 -3.10 2.48 14.78
N GLY A 191 -3.58 1.30 15.16
CA GLY A 191 -3.52 0.82 16.53
C GLY A 191 -2.14 0.26 16.93
N PRO A 192 -1.76 0.32 18.21
CA PRO A 192 -0.42 0.00 18.69
C PRO A 192 0.04 -1.43 18.36
N ARG A 193 -0.85 -2.41 18.40
CA ARG A 193 -0.52 -3.81 18.06
C ARG A 193 -0.24 -3.96 16.56
N MET A 194 -1.05 -3.32 15.70
CA MET A 194 -0.86 -3.37 14.25
C MET A 194 0.40 -2.59 13.83
N LEU A 195 0.72 -1.45 14.48
CA LEU A 195 1.98 -0.75 14.26
C LEU A 195 3.19 -1.62 14.64
N GLY A 196 3.11 -2.37 15.75
CA GLY A 196 4.12 -3.36 16.12
C GLY A 196 4.26 -4.48 15.08
N LEU A 197 3.13 -4.96 14.51
CA LEU A 197 3.15 -5.93 13.42
C LEU A 197 3.83 -5.37 12.16
N VAL A 198 3.55 -4.11 11.81
CA VAL A 198 4.25 -3.44 10.69
C VAL A 198 5.76 -3.50 10.89
N GLY A 199 6.26 -3.10 12.06
CA GLY A 199 7.69 -3.15 12.36
C GLY A 199 8.28 -4.55 12.20
N ARG A 200 7.62 -5.56 12.74
CA ARG A 200 8.12 -6.95 12.70
C ARG A 200 8.05 -7.58 11.31
N LEU A 201 7.02 -7.30 10.53
CA LEU A 201 6.71 -8.12 9.35
C LEU A 201 6.46 -7.36 8.04
N ALA A 202 5.98 -6.12 8.04
CA ALA A 202 5.62 -5.44 6.81
C ALA A 202 6.83 -4.79 6.13
N ASP A 203 6.72 -4.55 4.83
CA ASP A 203 7.72 -3.86 4.02
C ASP A 203 7.37 -2.37 3.85
N GLY A 204 6.15 -1.99 4.22
CA GLY A 204 5.70 -0.60 4.26
C GLY A 204 4.53 -0.36 5.20
N TRP A 205 4.33 0.91 5.52
CA TRP A 205 3.23 1.42 6.32
C TRP A 205 2.48 2.49 5.55
N VAL A 206 1.15 2.39 5.47
CA VAL A 206 0.31 3.29 4.67
C VAL A 206 -0.90 3.79 5.47
N PRO A 207 -0.73 4.78 6.37
CA PRO A 207 -1.82 5.47 7.03
C PRO A 207 -2.43 6.56 6.15
N SER A 208 -3.63 7.02 6.52
CA SER A 208 -4.30 8.16 5.89
C SER A 208 -4.38 9.33 6.88
N SER A 209 -4.16 10.56 6.39
CA SER A 209 -4.19 11.78 7.20
C SER A 209 -5.53 12.02 7.91
N SER A 210 -6.64 11.56 7.31
CA SER A 210 -7.97 11.62 7.91
C SER A 210 -8.14 10.78 9.19
N TYR A 211 -7.30 9.76 9.40
CA TYR A 211 -7.34 8.88 10.60
C TYR A 211 -6.13 9.06 11.50
N LEU A 212 -5.01 9.47 10.96
CA LEU A 212 -3.78 9.74 11.68
C LEU A 212 -3.21 11.09 11.22
N PRO A 213 -3.57 12.19 11.85
CA PRO A 213 -3.10 13.51 11.47
C PRO A 213 -1.58 13.66 11.75
N PRO A 214 -0.90 14.63 11.10
CA PRO A 214 0.56 14.77 11.09
C PRO A 214 1.21 14.75 12.48
N GLU A 215 0.62 15.41 13.47
CA GLU A 215 1.14 15.51 14.84
C GLU A 215 1.19 14.15 15.57
N ARG A 216 0.50 13.14 15.07
CA ARG A 216 0.51 11.78 15.64
C ARG A 216 1.49 10.83 14.95
N LEU A 217 2.10 11.24 13.84
CA LEU A 217 3.02 10.40 13.06
C LEU A 217 4.26 9.98 13.87
N ALA A 218 4.87 10.90 14.60
CA ALA A 218 6.09 10.63 15.36
C ALA A 218 5.93 9.47 16.36
N GLY A 219 4.82 9.43 17.10
CA GLY A 219 4.53 8.36 18.04
C GLY A 219 4.26 7.01 17.38
N ALA A 220 3.61 7.01 16.21
CA ALA A 220 3.38 5.81 15.42
C ALA A 220 4.69 5.28 14.81
N GLN A 221 5.53 6.16 14.27
CA GLN A 221 6.86 5.84 13.74
C GLN A 221 7.76 5.20 14.79
N ALA A 222 7.87 5.81 15.97
CA ALA A 222 8.69 5.28 17.07
C ALA A 222 8.28 3.85 17.45
N ARG A 223 6.99 3.53 17.40
CA ARG A 223 6.48 2.19 17.69
C ARG A 223 6.84 1.17 16.60
N ILE A 224 6.76 1.57 15.32
CA ILE A 224 7.16 0.74 14.19
C ILE A 224 8.66 0.48 14.26
N ASP A 225 9.46 1.54 14.46
CA ASP A 225 10.92 1.46 14.49
C ASP A 225 11.41 0.59 15.66
N GLY A 226 10.82 0.75 16.85
CA GLY A 226 11.11 -0.09 18.00
C GLY A 226 10.83 -1.57 17.74
N ALA A 227 9.65 -1.88 17.21
CA ALA A 227 9.27 -3.26 16.89
C ALA A 227 10.12 -3.87 15.75
N ALA A 228 10.58 -3.06 14.78
CA ALA A 228 11.50 -3.51 13.75
C ALA A 228 12.87 -3.86 14.35
N ALA A 229 13.42 -2.97 15.18
CA ALA A 229 14.70 -3.19 15.85
C ALA A 229 14.67 -4.43 16.76
N GLU A 230 13.61 -4.60 17.57
CA GLU A 230 13.41 -5.80 18.40
C GLU A 230 13.34 -7.10 17.57
N ALA A 231 12.84 -7.03 16.34
CA ALA A 231 12.78 -8.16 15.40
C ALA A 231 14.07 -8.33 14.57
N GLY A 232 15.11 -7.53 14.83
CA GLY A 232 16.39 -7.58 14.09
C GLY A 232 16.28 -7.04 12.66
N ARG A 233 15.26 -6.21 12.37
CA ARG A 233 15.06 -5.59 11.05
C ARG A 233 15.53 -4.15 11.05
N ASP A 234 16.04 -3.70 9.92
CA ASP A 234 16.35 -2.29 9.72
C ASP A 234 15.04 -1.47 9.57
N PRO A 235 14.74 -0.53 10.48
CA PRO A 235 13.58 0.34 10.36
C PRO A 235 13.59 1.20 9.09
N ALA A 236 14.77 1.53 8.55
CA ALA A 236 14.91 2.32 7.34
C ALA A 236 14.47 1.56 6.07
N ALA A 237 14.50 0.23 6.10
CA ALA A 237 14.02 -0.60 5.00
C ALA A 237 12.48 -0.61 4.85
N ILE A 238 11.74 -0.14 5.88
CA ILE A 238 10.28 -0.12 5.84
C ILE A 238 9.81 1.20 5.21
N ARG A 239 9.12 1.16 4.09
CA ARG A 239 8.57 2.33 3.38
C ARG A 239 7.54 3.07 4.24
N ARG A 240 7.48 4.38 4.12
CA ARG A 240 6.54 5.23 4.87
C ARG A 240 5.66 6.02 3.90
N LEU A 241 4.54 5.42 3.55
CA LEU A 241 3.54 6.05 2.70
C LEU A 241 2.58 6.88 3.56
N TYR A 242 2.00 7.92 3.00
CA TYR A 242 0.97 8.72 3.67
C TYR A 242 -0.09 9.14 2.66
N ASN A 243 -1.31 8.63 2.84
CA ASN A 243 -2.44 9.08 2.06
C ASN A 243 -2.86 10.47 2.56
N VAL A 244 -2.76 11.44 1.70
CA VAL A 244 -3.08 12.84 2.00
C VAL A 244 -4.27 13.29 1.16
N SER A 245 -5.24 13.95 1.79
CA SER A 245 -6.37 14.54 1.11
C SER A 245 -6.23 16.04 1.10
N GLY A 246 -6.51 16.66 -0.06
CA GLY A 246 -6.39 18.11 -0.14
C GLY A 246 -6.69 18.67 -1.53
N ARG A 247 -6.45 19.98 -1.66
CA ARG A 247 -6.67 20.76 -2.86
C ARG A 247 -5.53 21.77 -3.06
N VAL A 248 -4.86 21.69 -4.19
CA VAL A 248 -3.86 22.68 -4.59
C VAL A 248 -4.57 23.86 -5.25
N GLY A 249 -4.51 25.04 -4.63
CA GLY A 249 -5.14 26.25 -5.15
C GLY A 249 -5.51 27.25 -4.06
N PRO A 250 -6.28 28.30 -4.37
CA PRO A 250 -6.82 29.20 -3.35
C PRO A 250 -7.73 28.41 -2.40
N GLY A 251 -7.27 28.19 -1.17
CA GLY A 251 -7.93 27.37 -0.18
C GLY A 251 -8.59 28.16 0.93
N ALA A 252 -9.33 27.46 1.79
CA ALA A 252 -9.91 28.00 3.01
C ALA A 252 -8.95 28.00 4.19
N GLY A 253 -7.73 27.51 3.99
CA GLY A 253 -6.74 27.22 5.03
C GLY A 253 -6.96 25.84 5.67
N GLY A 254 -5.90 25.29 6.21
CA GLY A 254 -5.90 23.97 6.83
C GLY A 254 -4.84 23.03 6.23
N PHE A 255 -4.89 21.76 6.61
CA PHE A 255 -3.90 20.80 6.12
C PHE A 255 -4.15 20.47 4.65
N LEU A 256 -3.24 20.92 3.77
CA LEU A 256 -3.23 20.68 2.33
C LEU A 256 -4.46 21.19 1.56
N ASP A 257 -5.04 22.33 1.99
CA ASP A 257 -6.07 23.08 1.25
C ASP A 257 -5.61 24.53 1.02
N ASP A 258 -4.53 24.69 0.24
CA ASP A 258 -3.77 25.92 0.12
C ASP A 258 -3.04 26.00 -1.24
N PRO A 259 -2.46 27.16 -1.61
CA PRO A 259 -1.52 27.27 -2.72
C PRO A 259 -0.31 26.34 -2.60
N ALA A 260 0.30 25.99 -3.73
CA ALA A 260 1.39 25.01 -3.81
C ALA A 260 2.57 25.29 -2.86
N GLY A 261 2.94 26.54 -2.63
CA GLY A 261 4.01 26.88 -1.69
C GLY A 261 3.72 26.40 -0.25
N GLN A 262 2.48 26.60 0.22
CA GLN A 262 2.06 26.14 1.55
C GLN A 262 1.97 24.61 1.62
N TRP A 263 1.65 23.93 0.53
CA TRP A 263 1.76 22.46 0.47
C TRP A 263 3.19 21.99 0.72
N VAL A 264 4.16 22.66 0.11
CA VAL A 264 5.59 22.35 0.33
C VAL A 264 5.99 22.58 1.78
N ASP A 265 5.58 23.72 2.37
CA ASP A 265 5.84 24.05 3.78
C ASP A 265 5.23 23.03 4.75
N GLN A 266 4.07 22.44 4.41
CA GLN A 266 3.40 21.42 5.23
C GLN A 266 3.97 20.01 5.00
N LEU A 267 4.40 19.66 3.79
CA LEU A 267 4.91 18.33 3.48
C LEU A 267 6.40 18.15 3.81
N LEU A 268 7.21 19.20 3.70
CA LEU A 268 8.65 19.12 3.98
C LEU A 268 8.98 18.60 5.39
N PRO A 269 8.35 19.10 6.48
CA PRO A 269 8.56 18.54 7.82
C PRO A 269 8.17 17.06 7.91
N LEU A 270 7.17 16.62 7.16
CA LEU A 270 6.77 15.20 7.15
C LEU A 270 7.86 14.30 6.53
N VAL A 271 8.64 14.83 5.59
CA VAL A 271 9.80 14.09 5.05
C VAL A 271 10.96 14.14 6.02
N VAL A 272 11.37 15.36 6.42
CA VAL A 272 12.66 15.54 7.10
C VAL A 272 12.63 15.25 8.59
N GLU A 273 11.47 15.47 9.25
CA GLU A 273 11.29 15.26 10.69
C GLU A 273 10.53 13.97 11.00
N ALA A 274 9.47 13.67 10.22
CA ALA A 274 8.65 12.48 10.44
C ALA A 274 9.07 11.28 9.55
N GLY A 275 10.03 11.43 8.63
CA GLY A 275 10.58 10.34 7.83
C GLY A 275 9.59 9.68 6.85
N MET A 276 8.55 10.41 6.43
CA MET A 276 7.66 9.95 5.35
C MET A 276 8.38 10.05 4.01
N ASP A 277 8.25 9.05 3.17
CA ASP A 277 8.96 8.99 1.88
C ASP A 277 8.03 8.97 0.66
N THR A 278 6.74 8.74 0.87
CA THR A 278 5.77 8.62 -0.22
C THR A 278 4.44 9.28 0.18
N PHE A 279 3.93 10.18 -0.66
CA PHE A 279 2.63 10.83 -0.47
C PHE A 279 1.66 10.39 -1.56
N VAL A 280 0.53 9.80 -1.17
CA VAL A 280 -0.53 9.37 -2.09
C VAL A 280 -1.65 10.40 -2.02
N LEU A 281 -1.80 11.18 -3.09
CA LEU A 281 -2.77 12.27 -3.14
C LEU A 281 -4.17 11.77 -3.45
N TRP A 282 -5.09 12.03 -2.56
CA TRP A 282 -6.53 11.92 -2.76
C TRP A 282 -7.11 13.32 -2.95
N PRO A 283 -7.43 13.75 -4.16
CA PRO A 283 -7.95 15.08 -4.39
C PRO A 283 -9.36 15.23 -3.80
N SER A 284 -9.63 16.37 -3.17
CA SER A 284 -10.96 16.68 -2.63
C SER A 284 -11.95 17.11 -3.72
N GLU A 285 -11.46 17.56 -4.89
CA GLU A 285 -12.28 17.98 -6.03
C GLU A 285 -11.50 17.86 -7.35
N SER A 286 -12.22 17.94 -8.49
CA SER A 286 -11.63 18.09 -9.84
C SER A 286 -10.37 17.25 -10.10
N PRO A 287 -10.45 15.90 -10.07
CA PRO A 287 -9.28 15.03 -10.04
C PRO A 287 -8.22 15.35 -11.11
N ALA A 288 -8.59 15.54 -12.36
CA ALA A 288 -7.63 15.82 -13.44
C ALA A 288 -6.87 17.13 -13.21
N THR A 289 -7.57 18.22 -12.85
CA THR A 289 -6.96 19.52 -12.56
C THR A 289 -6.02 19.44 -11.34
N GLN A 290 -6.42 18.74 -10.29
CA GLN A 290 -5.60 18.59 -9.09
C GLN A 290 -4.36 17.75 -9.36
N LEU A 291 -4.48 16.71 -10.18
CA LEU A 291 -3.35 15.90 -10.61
C LEU A 291 -2.32 16.74 -11.35
N GLU A 292 -2.74 17.53 -12.35
CA GLU A 292 -1.86 18.37 -13.15
C GLU A 292 -1.20 19.47 -12.30
N ARG A 293 -1.94 20.14 -11.43
CA ARG A 293 -1.40 21.16 -10.52
C ARG A 293 -0.38 20.58 -9.56
N PHE A 294 -0.72 19.49 -8.91
CA PHE A 294 0.21 18.84 -7.97
C PHE A 294 1.51 18.44 -8.65
N ALA A 295 1.42 17.83 -9.84
CA ALA A 295 2.58 17.43 -10.62
C ALA A 295 3.45 18.60 -11.09
N ALA A 296 2.82 19.71 -11.49
CA ALA A 296 3.53 20.87 -12.01
C ALA A 296 4.10 21.78 -10.91
N GLU A 297 3.38 21.95 -9.80
CA GLU A 297 3.67 22.99 -8.82
C GLU A 297 4.23 22.41 -7.50
N VAL A 298 3.66 21.33 -6.97
CA VAL A 298 4.02 20.80 -5.63
C VAL A 298 5.15 19.79 -5.72
N ALA A 299 5.04 18.78 -6.58
CA ALA A 299 5.98 17.66 -6.62
C ALA A 299 7.43 18.10 -6.89
N PRO A 300 7.72 18.93 -7.91
CA PRO A 300 9.08 19.38 -8.16
C PRO A 300 9.60 20.30 -7.04
N ALA A 301 8.77 21.19 -6.51
CA ALA A 301 9.16 22.10 -5.43
C ALA A 301 9.49 21.36 -4.14
N LEU A 302 8.71 20.35 -3.76
CA LEU A 302 9.01 19.52 -2.59
C LEU A 302 10.28 18.71 -2.78
N ARG A 303 10.51 18.10 -3.95
CA ARG A 303 11.76 17.39 -4.25
C ARG A 303 12.96 18.32 -4.14
N GLN A 304 12.84 19.54 -4.66
CA GLN A 304 13.91 20.57 -4.56
C GLN A 304 14.16 20.99 -3.10
N ALA A 305 13.11 21.25 -2.32
CA ALA A 305 13.23 21.63 -0.91
C ALA A 305 13.89 20.51 -0.08
N VAL A 306 13.53 19.26 -0.32
CA VAL A 306 14.15 18.09 0.34
C VAL A 306 15.63 17.96 -0.06
N ALA A 307 15.95 18.13 -1.35
CA ALA A 307 17.33 18.09 -1.80
C ALA A 307 18.17 19.22 -1.18
N ALA A 308 17.63 20.43 -1.08
CA ALA A 308 18.28 21.56 -0.41
C ALA A 308 18.49 21.31 1.09
N HIS A 309 17.54 20.68 1.76
CA HIS A 309 17.66 20.30 3.18
C HIS A 309 18.75 19.24 3.41
N ARG A 310 18.88 18.27 2.51
CA ARG A 310 19.91 17.20 2.59
C ARG A 310 21.32 17.69 2.30
N GLY A 311 21.46 18.82 1.62
CA GLY A 311 22.75 19.35 1.19
C GLY A 311 23.33 18.62 -0.04
N PRO A 312 24.45 19.09 -0.59
CA PRO A 312 25.18 18.37 -1.63
C PRO A 312 25.73 17.08 -1.04
N GLY A 313 25.36 15.94 -1.65
CA GLY A 313 25.86 14.60 -1.31
C GLY A 313 27.33 14.41 -1.69
#